data_ca8ddeb34bc326a283f2ba22117195a5
#
_entry.id   ca8ddeb34bc326a283f2ba22117195a5
#
_cell.length_a   1.000
_cell.length_b   1.000
_cell.length_c   1.000
_cell.angle_alpha   90.00
_cell.angle_beta   90.00
_cell.angle_gamma   90.00
#
_symmetry.space_group_name_H-M   'P 1'
#
loop_
_entity.id
_entity.type
_entity.pdbx_description
1 polymer ?
#
loop_
_entity_poly.entity_id
_entity_poly.type
_entity_poly.pdbx_seq_one_letter_code
_entity_poly.pdbx_strand_id
1 'polypeptide(L)'
;MKKRFTASVAALALTGLSVAPVFASGPPKLDPALAAYKPTSGVSGNISSIGSDTLNNLMTLWAETFSRFYPSAKVQIEGKGSSTAPPALISGTAQLGPMSRAMKGTEIDQFEKKYGYKPTPIRTSVDALAVFVNKDNPIKCMTIPQVDAVFSKSRRHGYKEGIKTWGQLGLTGEWATKPISLYGRNSASGTYGFFKEHSLKNGDYKDEVKEQPGSASVVQGVTVDRFAMGYSGIGYATAGVRAVPLAEKEGAKCYDADPDHAYSGAYPLSRFLYVYINKAPGKALDPLTREFVKLIMSKEGQEGVIKDGYFPIPASIAKEELNKVQ
;
A
#
# COMPACT_ATOMS: atom_id res chain seq x y z
N MET A 1 46.88 25.90 -42.57
CA MET A 1 46.77 25.76 -41.10
C MET A 1 45.34 25.41 -40.77
N LYS A 2 45.00 24.10 -40.51
CA LYS A 2 43.64 23.65 -40.15
C LYS A 2 43.64 23.42 -38.63
N LYS A 3 42.88 24.25 -37.89
CA LYS A 3 42.63 24.09 -36.47
C LYS A 3 41.53 23.04 -36.27
N ARG A 4 41.87 21.93 -35.60
CA ARG A 4 40.89 20.94 -35.13
C ARG A 4 40.35 21.39 -33.79
N PHE A 5 39.01 21.55 -33.71
CA PHE A 5 38.26 21.72 -32.44
C PHE A 5 37.88 20.32 -31.93
N THR A 6 38.44 19.94 -30.80
CA THR A 6 37.99 18.78 -30.04
C THR A 6 36.91 19.20 -29.06
N ALA A 7 35.68 18.74 -29.28
CA ALA A 7 34.60 18.93 -28.35
C ALA A 7 34.63 17.80 -27.32
N SER A 8 34.90 18.13 -26.06
CA SER A 8 34.76 17.21 -24.93
C SER A 8 33.30 17.17 -24.50
N VAL A 9 32.67 16.01 -24.66
CA VAL A 9 31.33 15.73 -24.12
C VAL A 9 31.50 15.27 -22.68
N ALA A 10 31.12 16.13 -21.74
CA ALA A 10 31.02 15.76 -20.32
C ALA A 10 29.71 15.02 -20.10
N ALA A 11 29.78 13.72 -19.83
CA ALA A 11 28.61 12.93 -19.41
C ALA A 11 28.30 13.24 -17.94
N LEU A 12 27.21 13.96 -17.71
CA LEU A 12 26.64 14.11 -16.36
C LEU A 12 25.96 12.78 -15.97
N ALA A 13 26.58 12.04 -15.09
CA ALA A 13 25.93 10.91 -14.42
C ALA A 13 24.92 11.46 -13.38
N LEU A 14 23.62 11.40 -13.68
CA LEU A 14 22.56 11.61 -12.68
C LEU A 14 22.55 10.37 -11.76
N THR A 15 23.20 10.49 -10.60
CA THR A 15 22.98 9.57 -9.49
C THR A 15 21.67 9.94 -8.84
N GLY A 16 20.63 9.19 -9.16
CA GLY A 16 19.34 9.26 -8.45
C GLY A 16 19.54 8.82 -7.00
N LEU A 17 19.60 9.77 -6.08
CA LEU A 17 19.47 9.47 -4.65
C LEU A 17 18.03 9.00 -4.40
N SER A 18 17.84 7.70 -4.22
CA SER A 18 16.63 7.16 -3.60
C SER A 18 16.68 7.51 -2.11
N VAL A 19 15.90 8.50 -1.71
CA VAL A 19 15.72 8.85 -0.29
C VAL A 19 14.79 7.81 0.29
N ALA A 20 15.33 6.89 1.08
CA ALA A 20 14.53 5.95 1.87
C ALA A 20 13.71 6.70 2.92
N PRO A 21 12.48 6.28 3.21
CA PRO A 21 11.68 6.87 4.28
C PRO A 21 12.40 6.74 5.63
N VAL A 22 12.42 7.82 6.40
CA VAL A 22 13.04 7.82 7.75
C VAL A 22 11.96 7.36 8.74
N PHE A 23 12.12 6.17 9.30
CA PHE A 23 11.28 5.65 10.37
C PHE A 23 11.89 6.00 11.75
N ALA A 24 11.03 6.36 12.70
CA ALA A 24 11.46 6.68 14.06
C ALA A 24 12.09 5.47 14.78
N SER A 25 11.64 4.25 14.46
CA SER A 25 12.16 2.97 14.99
C SER A 25 13.26 2.33 14.12
N GLY A 26 13.71 3.00 13.06
CA GLY A 26 14.65 2.48 12.07
C GLY A 26 13.98 1.75 10.91
N PRO A 27 14.76 1.33 9.89
CA PRO A 27 14.21 0.65 8.72
C PRO A 27 13.68 -0.74 9.10
N PRO A 28 12.63 -1.22 8.41
CA PRO A 28 12.11 -2.57 8.63
C PRO A 28 13.19 -3.62 8.40
N LYS A 29 13.23 -4.64 9.27
CA LYS A 29 14.21 -5.71 9.18
C LYS A 29 13.57 -6.98 8.63
N LEU A 30 14.35 -7.69 7.81
CA LEU A 30 13.97 -8.99 7.31
C LEU A 30 14.13 -10.03 8.42
N ASP A 31 13.13 -10.91 8.55
CA ASP A 31 13.25 -12.06 9.45
C ASP A 31 14.34 -13.02 8.92
N PRO A 32 15.41 -13.28 9.68
CA PRO A 32 16.50 -14.15 9.23
C PRO A 32 16.08 -15.61 9.00
N ALA A 33 14.93 -16.03 9.52
CA ALA A 33 14.37 -17.36 9.32
C ALA A 33 13.62 -17.53 7.98
N LEU A 34 13.45 -16.46 7.20
CA LEU A 34 12.88 -16.55 5.86
C LEU A 34 13.79 -17.37 4.94
N ALA A 35 13.22 -18.41 4.32
CA ALA A 35 13.95 -19.25 3.39
C ALA A 35 14.24 -18.51 2.08
N ALA A 36 15.44 -18.73 1.53
CA ALA A 36 15.76 -18.28 0.18
C ALA A 36 14.86 -18.98 -0.86
N TYR A 37 14.52 -18.27 -1.93
CA TYR A 37 13.74 -18.85 -3.02
C TYR A 37 14.52 -19.97 -3.74
N LYS A 38 13.87 -21.10 -3.93
CA LYS A 38 14.44 -22.22 -4.68
C LYS A 38 13.59 -22.45 -5.93
N PRO A 39 14.10 -22.07 -7.12
CA PRO A 39 13.36 -22.24 -8.37
C PRO A 39 13.21 -23.73 -8.72
N THR A 40 12.11 -24.05 -9.41
CA THR A 40 11.84 -25.37 -9.99
C THR A 40 11.88 -25.28 -11.52
N SER A 41 12.17 -26.38 -12.21
CA SER A 41 12.14 -26.42 -13.67
C SER A 41 10.71 -26.42 -14.24
N GLY A 42 10.57 -26.08 -15.52
CA GLY A 42 9.29 -26.20 -16.24
C GLY A 42 8.28 -25.10 -15.98
N VAL A 43 8.71 -23.95 -15.44
CA VAL A 43 7.85 -22.78 -15.20
C VAL A 43 8.01 -21.77 -16.33
N SER A 44 6.95 -21.54 -17.08
CA SER A 44 6.89 -20.59 -18.20
C SER A 44 5.44 -20.19 -18.48
N GLY A 45 5.24 -19.18 -19.31
CA GLY A 45 3.91 -18.72 -19.73
C GLY A 45 3.59 -17.32 -19.27
N ASN A 46 2.30 -16.98 -19.28
CA ASN A 46 1.82 -15.65 -18.91
C ASN A 46 0.91 -15.75 -17.70
N ILE A 47 1.06 -14.80 -16.78
CA ILE A 47 0.22 -14.63 -15.59
C ILE A 47 -0.23 -13.18 -15.51
N SER A 48 -1.50 -12.96 -15.22
CA SER A 48 -2.10 -11.63 -15.11
C SER A 48 -2.41 -11.29 -13.66
N SER A 49 -2.03 -10.08 -13.28
CA SER A 49 -2.32 -9.46 -11.99
C SER A 49 -3.18 -8.22 -12.20
N ILE A 50 -4.40 -8.23 -11.67
CA ILE A 50 -5.33 -7.12 -11.79
C ILE A 50 -5.85 -6.76 -10.38
N GLY A 51 -5.66 -5.50 -9.95
CA GLY A 51 -6.15 -5.11 -8.64
C GLY A 51 -5.58 -3.81 -8.11
N SER A 52 -5.08 -3.84 -6.89
CA SER A 52 -4.71 -2.68 -6.10
C SER A 52 -3.55 -1.87 -6.69
N ASP A 53 -3.76 -0.57 -6.88
CA ASP A 53 -2.69 0.39 -7.17
C ASP A 53 -1.68 0.48 -6.00
N THR A 54 -2.13 0.32 -4.75
CA THR A 54 -1.25 0.33 -3.57
C THR A 54 -0.12 -0.70 -3.67
N LEU A 55 -0.39 -1.87 -4.27
CA LEU A 55 0.60 -2.92 -4.49
C LEU A 55 1.27 -2.85 -5.87
N ASN A 56 0.93 -1.89 -6.72
CA ASN A 56 1.37 -1.90 -8.11
C ASN A 56 2.89 -1.93 -8.26
N ASN A 57 3.61 -1.09 -7.52
CA ASN A 57 5.08 -1.07 -7.52
C ASN A 57 5.64 -2.38 -6.95
N LEU A 58 5.08 -2.87 -5.85
CA LEU A 58 5.51 -4.11 -5.21
C LEU A 58 5.32 -5.33 -6.13
N MET A 59 4.16 -5.41 -6.81
CA MET A 59 3.93 -6.45 -7.82
C MET A 59 4.94 -6.37 -8.96
N THR A 60 5.34 -5.17 -9.38
CA THR A 60 6.38 -4.97 -10.39
C THR A 60 7.74 -5.46 -9.92
N LEU A 61 8.14 -5.12 -8.68
CA LEU A 61 9.40 -5.60 -8.09
C LEU A 61 9.43 -7.13 -7.98
N TRP A 62 8.33 -7.75 -7.59
CA TRP A 62 8.23 -9.22 -7.56
C TRP A 62 8.28 -9.82 -8.97
N ALA A 63 7.62 -9.22 -9.96
CA ALA A 63 7.68 -9.67 -11.34
C ALA A 63 9.09 -9.56 -11.94
N GLU A 64 9.80 -8.47 -11.66
CA GLU A 64 11.19 -8.30 -12.05
C GLU A 64 12.10 -9.35 -11.40
N THR A 65 11.92 -9.62 -10.11
CA THR A 65 12.68 -10.65 -9.41
C THR A 65 12.35 -12.04 -9.96
N PHE A 66 11.07 -12.32 -10.23
CA PHE A 66 10.61 -13.58 -10.79
C PHE A 66 11.18 -13.84 -12.18
N SER A 67 11.26 -12.81 -13.03
CA SER A 67 11.81 -12.92 -14.39
C SER A 67 13.29 -13.31 -14.42
N ARG A 68 14.05 -13.02 -13.35
CA ARG A 68 15.46 -13.45 -13.21
C ARG A 68 15.57 -14.95 -13.05
N PHE A 69 14.61 -15.59 -12.39
CA PHE A 69 14.55 -17.05 -12.22
C PHE A 69 13.88 -17.73 -13.41
N TYR A 70 12.90 -17.05 -14.05
CA TYR A 70 12.07 -17.59 -15.12
C TYR A 70 11.97 -16.62 -16.31
N PRO A 71 13.01 -16.51 -17.17
CA PRO A 71 13.00 -15.56 -18.28
C PRO A 71 11.88 -15.77 -19.30
N SER A 72 11.32 -16.99 -19.37
CA SER A 72 10.19 -17.34 -20.24
C SER A 72 8.82 -17.10 -19.61
N ALA A 73 8.76 -16.63 -18.36
CA ALA A 73 7.52 -16.27 -17.69
C ALA A 73 7.29 -14.75 -17.79
N LYS A 74 6.05 -14.36 -18.09
CA LYS A 74 5.64 -12.95 -18.17
C LYS A 74 4.55 -12.66 -17.16
N VAL A 75 4.73 -11.64 -16.35
CA VAL A 75 3.72 -11.14 -15.40
C VAL A 75 3.19 -9.81 -15.91
N GLN A 76 1.90 -9.77 -16.26
CA GLN A 76 1.21 -8.54 -16.67
C GLN A 76 0.54 -7.93 -15.44
N ILE A 77 0.69 -6.63 -15.22
CA ILE A 77 0.23 -5.94 -14.00
C ILE A 77 -0.66 -4.77 -14.35
N GLU A 78 -1.87 -4.74 -13.76
CA GLU A 78 -2.81 -3.63 -13.83
C GLU A 78 -3.24 -3.19 -12.43
N GLY A 79 -2.81 -1.97 -12.03
CA GLY A 79 -3.09 -1.38 -10.72
C GLY A 79 -4.26 -0.38 -10.75
N LYS A 80 -5.48 -0.82 -11.06
CA LYS A 80 -6.68 0.06 -11.20
C LYS A 80 -7.55 0.15 -9.95
N GLY A 81 -7.14 -0.47 -8.87
CA GLY A 81 -7.85 -0.47 -7.59
C GLY A 81 -8.32 -1.85 -7.16
N SER A 82 -8.38 -2.10 -5.85
CA SER A 82 -8.73 -3.42 -5.29
C SER A 82 -10.08 -3.94 -5.75
N SER A 83 -11.03 -3.06 -6.09
CA SER A 83 -12.36 -3.49 -6.56
C SER A 83 -12.35 -4.13 -7.95
N THR A 84 -11.24 -4.05 -8.69
CA THR A 84 -11.09 -4.74 -9.99
C THR A 84 -10.59 -6.18 -9.86
N ALA A 85 -10.01 -6.55 -8.71
CA ALA A 85 -9.49 -7.89 -8.48
C ALA A 85 -10.57 -8.99 -8.44
N PRO A 86 -11.68 -8.84 -7.66
CA PRO A 86 -12.71 -9.87 -7.59
C PRO A 86 -13.32 -10.24 -8.95
N PRO A 87 -13.81 -9.29 -9.77
CA PRO A 87 -14.35 -9.64 -11.09
C PRO A 87 -13.32 -10.25 -12.03
N ALA A 88 -12.06 -9.83 -11.97
CA ALA A 88 -10.99 -10.39 -12.80
C ALA A 88 -10.66 -11.85 -12.41
N LEU A 89 -10.63 -12.17 -11.11
CA LEU A 89 -10.48 -13.54 -10.62
C LEU A 89 -11.69 -14.40 -10.96
N ILE A 90 -12.92 -13.87 -10.85
CA ILE A 90 -14.16 -14.59 -11.16
C ILE A 90 -14.26 -14.91 -12.66
N SER A 91 -13.87 -13.97 -13.52
CA SER A 91 -13.86 -14.20 -14.98
C SER A 91 -12.68 -15.06 -15.46
N GLY A 92 -11.64 -15.24 -14.62
CA GLY A 92 -10.41 -15.93 -14.99
C GLY A 92 -9.44 -15.10 -15.82
N THR A 93 -9.70 -13.78 -15.99
CA THR A 93 -8.79 -12.85 -16.70
C THR A 93 -7.55 -12.51 -15.91
N ALA A 94 -7.56 -12.71 -14.59
CA ALA A 94 -6.39 -12.62 -13.74
C ALA A 94 -6.23 -13.88 -12.87
N GLN A 95 -4.99 -14.26 -12.62
CA GLN A 95 -4.61 -15.33 -11.69
C GLN A 95 -4.23 -14.75 -10.32
N LEU A 96 -3.81 -13.49 -10.29
CA LEU A 96 -3.40 -12.76 -9.09
C LEU A 96 -4.30 -11.53 -8.91
N GLY A 97 -4.92 -11.42 -7.75
CA GLY A 97 -5.77 -10.29 -7.36
C GLY A 97 -5.17 -9.52 -6.19
N PRO A 98 -4.22 -8.58 -6.41
CA PRO A 98 -3.68 -7.77 -5.32
C PRO A 98 -4.75 -6.85 -4.74
N MET A 99 -4.85 -6.80 -3.41
CA MET A 99 -5.84 -5.99 -2.69
C MET A 99 -5.23 -5.34 -1.44
N SER A 100 -5.55 -4.09 -1.23
CA SER A 100 -5.14 -3.30 -0.06
C SER A 100 -6.25 -3.19 1.01
N ARG A 101 -7.19 -4.08 0.96
CA ARG A 101 -8.22 -4.42 1.96
C ARG A 101 -8.58 -5.90 1.81
N ALA A 102 -9.22 -6.46 2.81
CA ALA A 102 -9.86 -7.75 2.62
C ALA A 102 -10.97 -7.68 1.56
N MET A 103 -11.22 -8.77 0.85
CA MET A 103 -12.38 -8.92 0.00
C MET A 103 -13.67 -8.73 0.80
N LYS A 104 -14.63 -7.99 0.27
CA LYS A 104 -15.93 -7.82 0.91
C LYS A 104 -16.73 -9.13 0.88
N GLY A 105 -17.64 -9.33 1.83
CA GLY A 105 -18.52 -10.50 1.85
C GLY A 105 -19.22 -10.73 0.50
N THR A 106 -19.80 -9.68 -0.10
CA THR A 106 -20.45 -9.76 -1.41
C THR A 106 -19.52 -10.14 -2.56
N GLU A 107 -18.24 -9.76 -2.51
CA GLU A 107 -17.22 -10.15 -3.50
C GLU A 107 -16.85 -11.63 -3.32
N ILE A 108 -16.75 -12.11 -2.06
CA ILE A 108 -16.51 -13.52 -1.73
C ILE A 108 -17.69 -14.38 -2.19
N ASP A 109 -18.94 -13.96 -1.90
CA ASP A 109 -20.16 -14.68 -2.26
C ASP A 109 -20.29 -14.82 -3.80
N GLN A 110 -19.93 -13.80 -4.55
CA GLN A 110 -19.90 -13.85 -6.03
C GLN A 110 -18.87 -14.84 -6.56
N PHE A 111 -17.69 -14.87 -5.95
CA PHE A 111 -16.65 -15.84 -6.30
C PHE A 111 -17.10 -17.27 -5.94
N GLU A 112 -17.63 -17.48 -4.73
CA GLU A 112 -18.12 -18.77 -4.25
C GLU A 112 -19.29 -19.29 -5.09
N LYS A 113 -20.19 -18.41 -5.51
CA LYS A 113 -21.28 -18.76 -6.46
C LYS A 113 -20.75 -19.28 -7.78
N LYS A 114 -19.62 -18.75 -8.28
CA LYS A 114 -19.01 -19.17 -9.54
C LYS A 114 -18.26 -20.49 -9.42
N TYR A 115 -17.51 -20.69 -8.35
CA TYR A 115 -16.53 -21.77 -8.24
C TYR A 115 -16.93 -22.86 -7.24
N GLY A 116 -17.87 -22.62 -6.34
CA GLY A 116 -18.28 -23.55 -5.28
C GLY A 116 -17.37 -23.53 -4.04
N TYR A 117 -16.40 -22.61 -3.99
CA TYR A 117 -15.47 -22.41 -2.87
C TYR A 117 -15.00 -20.95 -2.82
N LYS A 118 -14.46 -20.54 -1.67
CA LYS A 118 -13.99 -19.16 -1.45
C LYS A 118 -12.63 -18.89 -2.07
N PRO A 119 -12.35 -17.62 -2.51
CA PRO A 119 -11.03 -17.25 -2.97
C PRO A 119 -10.02 -17.33 -1.83
N THR A 120 -8.76 -17.67 -2.14
CA THR A 120 -7.71 -17.81 -1.13
C THR A 120 -6.95 -16.50 -0.95
N PRO A 121 -7.04 -15.83 0.23
CA PRO A 121 -6.21 -14.69 0.56
C PRO A 121 -4.79 -15.12 0.93
N ILE A 122 -3.80 -14.48 0.33
CA ILE A 122 -2.38 -14.60 0.68
C ILE A 122 -1.95 -13.26 1.28
N ARG A 123 -1.58 -13.24 2.56
CA ARG A 123 -1.01 -12.06 3.24
C ARG A 123 0.43 -11.90 2.75
N THR A 124 0.75 -10.76 2.15
CA THR A 124 2.04 -10.59 1.47
C THR A 124 2.98 -9.62 2.17
N SER A 125 2.42 -8.64 2.85
CA SER A 125 3.16 -7.57 3.54
C SER A 125 2.26 -6.85 4.52
N VAL A 126 2.86 -6.03 5.39
CA VAL A 126 2.14 -5.14 6.31
C VAL A 126 2.32 -3.70 5.83
N ASP A 127 1.24 -2.93 5.87
CA ASP A 127 1.19 -1.51 5.56
C ASP A 127 0.68 -0.74 6.78
N ALA A 128 1.33 0.38 7.10
CA ALA A 128 0.76 1.42 7.93
C ALA A 128 0.11 2.45 7.00
N LEU A 129 -1.22 2.38 6.82
CA LEU A 129 -1.90 3.39 6.03
C LEU A 129 -1.71 4.75 6.68
N ALA A 130 -0.92 5.62 6.05
CA ALA A 130 -0.51 6.87 6.65
C ALA A 130 -1.47 8.01 6.29
N VAL A 131 -1.72 8.88 7.27
CA VAL A 131 -2.22 10.24 7.04
C VAL A 131 -1.00 11.12 6.79
N PHE A 132 -0.82 11.55 5.55
CA PHE A 132 0.30 12.37 5.14
C PHE A 132 -0.05 13.85 5.20
N VAL A 133 0.93 14.64 5.62
CA VAL A 133 0.96 16.09 5.50
C VAL A 133 2.25 16.52 4.81
N ASN A 134 2.29 17.74 4.30
CA ASN A 134 3.52 18.31 3.77
C ASN A 134 4.64 18.24 4.81
N LYS A 135 5.88 18.04 4.39
CA LYS A 135 7.05 17.90 5.28
C LYS A 135 7.22 19.05 6.28
N ASP A 136 6.77 20.26 5.91
CA ASP A 136 6.91 21.47 6.72
C ASP A 136 5.72 21.70 7.68
N ASN A 137 4.72 20.83 7.66
CA ASN A 137 3.55 20.95 8.55
C ASN A 137 3.95 20.59 10.00
N PRO A 138 3.68 21.46 11.00
CA PRO A 138 4.16 21.24 12.37
C PRO A 138 3.28 20.33 13.25
N ILE A 139 2.16 19.78 12.73
CA ILE A 139 1.25 18.96 13.53
C ILE A 139 1.98 17.75 14.13
N LYS A 140 1.79 17.48 15.41
CA LYS A 140 2.51 16.42 16.13
C LYS A 140 1.75 15.10 16.20
N CYS A 141 0.44 15.15 16.26
CA CYS A 141 -0.42 13.99 16.41
C CYS A 141 -1.84 14.33 15.98
N MET A 142 -2.58 13.31 15.52
CA MET A 142 -4.03 13.39 15.36
C MET A 142 -4.69 12.14 15.94
N THR A 143 -5.91 12.32 16.45
CA THR A 143 -6.75 11.17 16.85
C THR A 143 -7.60 10.72 15.67
N ILE A 144 -8.04 9.45 15.67
CA ILE A 144 -8.97 8.94 14.65
C ILE A 144 -10.26 9.77 14.61
N PRO A 145 -10.88 10.21 15.74
CA PRO A 145 -12.00 11.17 15.67
C PRO A 145 -11.68 12.50 14.98
N GLN A 146 -10.46 13.04 15.12
CA GLN A 146 -10.04 14.23 14.38
C GLN A 146 -9.87 13.95 12.89
N VAL A 147 -9.29 12.79 12.52
CA VAL A 147 -9.18 12.35 11.13
C VAL A 147 -10.56 12.23 10.49
N ASP A 148 -11.53 11.62 11.19
CA ASP A 148 -12.93 11.56 10.77
C ASP A 148 -13.52 12.96 10.57
N ALA A 149 -13.33 13.88 11.53
CA ALA A 149 -13.85 15.24 11.44
C ALA A 149 -13.22 16.05 10.28
N VAL A 150 -11.98 15.72 9.88
CA VAL A 150 -11.30 16.34 8.73
C VAL A 150 -11.85 15.80 7.41
N PHE A 151 -12.02 14.47 7.26
CA PHE A 151 -12.33 13.85 5.96
C PHE A 151 -13.81 13.56 5.74
N SER A 152 -14.65 13.46 6.80
CA SER A 152 -16.02 12.98 6.72
C SER A 152 -17.05 14.09 6.93
N LYS A 153 -18.19 13.97 6.22
CA LYS A 153 -19.41 14.76 6.47
C LYS A 153 -20.12 14.28 7.74
N SER A 154 -20.05 12.98 8.02
CA SER A 154 -20.89 12.28 9.00
C SER A 154 -20.32 12.33 10.42
N ARG A 155 -19.01 12.42 10.57
CA ARG A 155 -18.30 12.46 11.87
C ARG A 155 -18.75 11.37 12.85
N ARG A 156 -18.79 10.12 12.39
CA ARG A 156 -19.32 8.99 13.14
C ARG A 156 -18.51 8.60 14.37
N HIS A 157 -17.31 9.17 14.55
CA HIS A 157 -16.54 9.08 15.78
C HIS A 157 -16.95 10.12 16.85
N GLY A 158 -18.03 10.92 16.59
CA GLY A 158 -18.64 11.80 17.58
C GLY A 158 -18.03 13.19 17.72
N TYR A 159 -17.15 13.60 16.79
CA TYR A 159 -16.63 14.97 16.80
C TYR A 159 -17.76 15.97 16.48
N LYS A 160 -17.90 17.03 17.29
CA LYS A 160 -19.05 17.94 17.21
C LYS A 160 -19.15 18.65 15.86
N GLU A 161 -18.03 19.16 15.36
CA GLU A 161 -17.97 19.96 14.15
C GLU A 161 -16.97 19.39 13.15
N GLY A 162 -17.17 19.68 11.87
CA GLY A 162 -16.17 19.36 10.84
C GLY A 162 -14.96 20.25 10.97
N ILE A 163 -13.79 19.65 10.94
CA ILE A 163 -12.52 20.37 10.93
C ILE A 163 -12.23 20.80 9.49
N LYS A 164 -11.98 22.08 9.27
CA LYS A 164 -11.71 22.69 7.95
C LYS A 164 -10.38 23.43 7.89
N THR A 165 -9.86 23.87 9.05
CA THR A 165 -8.63 24.66 9.13
C THR A 165 -7.62 24.00 10.06
N TRP A 166 -6.36 24.29 9.86
CA TRP A 166 -5.27 23.82 10.72
C TRP A 166 -5.35 24.39 12.14
N GLY A 167 -5.94 25.60 12.32
CA GLY A 167 -6.17 26.16 13.66
C GLY A 167 -7.14 25.35 14.50
N GLN A 168 -8.13 24.68 13.89
CA GLN A 168 -9.03 23.79 14.60
C GLN A 168 -8.33 22.51 15.10
N LEU A 169 -7.15 22.21 14.56
CA LEU A 169 -6.23 21.15 15.04
C LEU A 169 -5.17 21.67 16.00
N GLY A 170 -5.29 22.92 16.48
CA GLY A 170 -4.40 23.54 17.46
C GLY A 170 -3.16 24.20 16.89
N LEU A 171 -3.03 24.32 15.57
CA LEU A 171 -1.91 25.02 14.97
C LEU A 171 -2.12 26.54 15.03
N THR A 172 -1.03 27.27 15.31
CA THR A 172 -1.01 28.72 15.51
C THR A 172 -0.24 29.46 14.41
N GLY A 173 -0.13 30.79 14.52
CA GLY A 173 0.61 31.61 13.57
C GLY A 173 0.01 31.55 12.17
N GLU A 174 0.86 31.39 11.16
CA GLU A 174 0.44 31.31 9.75
C GLU A 174 -0.53 30.16 9.45
N TRP A 175 -0.54 29.10 10.25
CA TRP A 175 -1.38 27.94 10.09
C TRP A 175 -2.80 28.11 10.60
N ALA A 176 -3.04 29.02 11.54
CA ALA A 176 -4.30 29.12 12.29
C ALA A 176 -5.53 29.29 11.38
N THR A 177 -5.43 30.08 10.33
CA THR A 177 -6.56 30.39 9.43
C THR A 177 -6.51 29.60 8.11
N LYS A 178 -5.45 28.81 7.87
CA LYS A 178 -5.28 28.10 6.61
C LYS A 178 -6.25 26.95 6.49
N PRO A 179 -7.00 26.84 5.38
CA PRO A 179 -7.84 25.68 5.11
C PRO A 179 -6.98 24.45 4.85
N ILE A 180 -7.52 23.26 5.16
CA ILE A 180 -6.89 21.99 4.87
C ILE A 180 -7.33 21.52 3.48
N SER A 181 -6.40 21.45 2.52
CA SER A 181 -6.66 20.81 1.23
C SER A 181 -6.63 19.30 1.38
N LEU A 182 -7.71 18.61 0.98
CA LEU A 182 -7.86 17.17 1.19
C LEU A 182 -7.58 16.38 -0.08
N TYR A 183 -6.73 15.37 0.04
CA TYR A 183 -6.43 14.42 -1.02
C TYR A 183 -6.78 13.00 -0.56
N GLY A 184 -7.51 12.27 -1.39
CA GLY A 184 -7.91 10.89 -1.13
C GLY A 184 -7.86 10.04 -2.38
N ARG A 185 -8.29 8.80 -2.26
CA ARG A 185 -8.38 7.85 -3.36
C ARG A 185 -9.81 7.81 -3.89
N ASN A 186 -9.98 7.35 -5.12
CA ASN A 186 -11.30 7.07 -5.69
C ASN A 186 -11.91 5.78 -5.12
N SER A 187 -13.19 5.55 -5.37
CA SER A 187 -13.96 4.43 -4.81
C SER A 187 -13.53 3.02 -5.27
N ALA A 188 -12.78 2.91 -6.38
CA ALA A 188 -12.20 1.63 -6.82
C ALA A 188 -11.05 1.17 -5.92
N SER A 189 -10.41 2.10 -5.21
CA SER A 189 -9.27 1.84 -4.33
C SER A 189 -9.67 1.04 -3.08
N GLY A 190 -8.89 0.00 -2.76
CA GLY A 190 -8.99 -0.67 -1.46
C GLY A 190 -8.57 0.23 -0.31
N THR A 191 -7.62 1.13 -0.54
CA THR A 191 -7.19 2.12 0.46
C THR A 191 -8.31 3.12 0.79
N TYR A 192 -9.10 3.55 -0.21
CA TYR A 192 -10.34 4.30 0.02
C TYR A 192 -11.30 3.53 0.94
N GLY A 193 -11.56 2.26 0.62
CA GLY A 193 -12.49 1.43 1.41
C GLY A 193 -12.00 1.19 2.83
N PHE A 194 -10.73 0.85 3.01
CA PHE A 194 -10.12 0.64 4.31
C PHE A 194 -10.14 1.92 5.17
N PHE A 195 -9.75 3.05 4.60
CA PHE A 195 -9.79 4.34 5.31
C PHE A 195 -11.23 4.72 5.69
N LYS A 196 -12.20 4.53 4.80
CA LYS A 196 -13.62 4.78 5.06
C LYS A 196 -14.13 3.93 6.23
N GLU A 197 -13.76 2.66 6.29
CA GLU A 197 -14.17 1.74 7.34
C GLU A 197 -13.52 2.07 8.69
N HIS A 198 -12.20 2.18 8.73
CA HIS A 198 -11.43 2.27 9.98
C HIS A 198 -11.31 3.69 10.51
N SER A 199 -11.24 4.70 9.65
CA SER A 199 -11.09 6.10 10.07
C SER A 199 -12.41 6.85 10.13
N LEU A 200 -13.42 6.48 9.30
CA LEU A 200 -14.68 7.23 9.19
C LEU A 200 -15.91 6.42 9.65
N LYS A 201 -15.74 5.21 10.20
CA LYS A 201 -16.83 4.27 10.53
C LYS A 201 -17.88 4.15 9.40
N ASN A 202 -17.39 3.99 8.16
CA ASN A 202 -18.20 3.99 6.95
C ASN A 202 -19.02 5.29 6.74
N GLY A 203 -18.60 6.41 7.33
CA GLY A 203 -19.14 7.74 7.07
C GLY A 203 -18.79 8.22 5.65
N ASP A 204 -19.56 9.17 5.13
CA ASP A 204 -19.32 9.69 3.78
C ASP A 204 -18.22 10.74 3.80
N TYR A 205 -17.34 10.65 2.82
CA TYR A 205 -16.31 11.66 2.61
C TYR A 205 -16.92 13.03 2.34
N LYS A 206 -16.20 14.08 2.69
CA LYS A 206 -16.50 15.45 2.26
C LYS A 206 -16.36 15.57 0.74
N ASP A 207 -17.16 16.45 0.12
CA ASP A 207 -17.11 16.69 -1.33
C ASP A 207 -15.81 17.37 -1.76
N GLU A 208 -15.15 18.07 -0.81
CA GLU A 208 -13.89 18.75 -1.03
C GLU A 208 -12.67 17.82 -1.12
N VAL A 209 -12.84 16.52 -0.84
CA VAL A 209 -11.75 15.54 -0.99
C VAL A 209 -11.44 15.36 -2.48
N LYS A 210 -10.25 15.76 -2.86
CA LYS A 210 -9.73 15.61 -4.23
C LYS A 210 -9.37 14.15 -4.47
N GLU A 211 -10.27 13.42 -5.11
CA GLU A 211 -10.07 12.00 -5.42
C GLU A 211 -8.95 11.80 -6.44
N GLN A 212 -8.00 10.93 -6.11
CA GLN A 212 -6.85 10.60 -6.95
C GLN A 212 -6.94 9.14 -7.44
N PRO A 213 -6.53 8.87 -8.67
CA PRO A 213 -6.54 7.51 -9.21
C PRO A 213 -5.49 6.60 -8.57
N GLY A 214 -4.36 7.16 -8.09
CA GLY A 214 -3.23 6.42 -7.56
C GLY A 214 -2.70 6.95 -6.23
N SER A 215 -1.97 6.10 -5.52
CA SER A 215 -1.30 6.42 -4.27
C SER A 215 -0.23 7.50 -4.45
N ALA A 216 0.57 7.40 -5.52
CA ALA A 216 1.58 8.39 -5.86
C ALA A 216 0.97 9.78 -6.10
N SER A 217 -0.21 9.86 -6.73
CA SER A 217 -0.87 11.15 -7.00
C SER A 217 -1.36 11.82 -5.72
N VAL A 218 -1.79 11.06 -4.71
CA VAL A 218 -2.12 11.62 -3.38
C VAL A 218 -0.88 12.23 -2.75
N VAL A 219 0.22 11.48 -2.70
CA VAL A 219 1.49 11.96 -2.10
C VAL A 219 2.04 13.16 -2.85
N GLN A 220 1.96 13.17 -4.19
CA GLN A 220 2.35 14.32 -4.99
C GLN A 220 1.51 15.56 -4.67
N GLY A 221 0.18 15.41 -4.56
CA GLY A 221 -0.71 16.51 -4.16
C GLY A 221 -0.34 17.12 -2.81
N VAL A 222 -0.04 16.28 -1.81
CA VAL A 222 0.40 16.72 -0.48
C VAL A 222 1.80 17.34 -0.52
N THR A 223 2.68 16.86 -1.40
CA THR A 223 4.04 17.40 -1.55
C THR A 223 4.03 18.85 -2.06
N VAL A 224 3.17 19.15 -3.03
CA VAL A 224 3.17 20.48 -3.68
C VAL A 224 2.26 21.50 -2.98
N ASP A 225 1.32 21.04 -2.17
CA ASP A 225 0.40 21.89 -1.39
C ASP A 225 0.78 21.85 0.09
N ARG A 226 1.42 22.91 0.58
CA ARG A 226 1.91 23.04 1.95
C ARG A 226 0.82 22.82 3.01
N PHE A 227 -0.44 23.16 2.67
CA PHE A 227 -1.58 23.07 3.58
C PHE A 227 -2.41 21.79 3.35
N ALA A 228 -1.90 20.86 2.58
CA ALA A 228 -2.62 19.63 2.27
C ALA A 228 -2.50 18.57 3.37
N MET A 229 -3.51 17.72 3.39
CA MET A 229 -3.56 16.43 4.08
C MET A 229 -4.12 15.38 3.13
N GLY A 230 -3.53 14.20 3.13
CA GLY A 230 -4.00 13.07 2.31
C GLY A 230 -3.71 11.74 2.98
N TYR A 231 -4.25 10.64 2.45
CA TYR A 231 -3.95 9.30 2.96
C TYR A 231 -3.47 8.37 1.85
N SER A 232 -2.45 7.59 2.16
CA SER A 232 -1.86 6.61 1.24
C SER A 232 -1.08 5.54 2.02
N GLY A 233 -0.73 4.41 1.38
CA GLY A 233 0.17 3.42 1.97
C GLY A 233 1.54 4.02 2.27
N ILE A 234 2.17 3.56 3.37
CA ILE A 234 3.47 4.09 3.82
C ILE A 234 4.57 3.92 2.77
N GLY A 235 4.50 2.89 1.93
CA GLY A 235 5.46 2.65 0.86
C GLY A 235 5.55 3.76 -0.19
N TYR A 236 4.57 4.66 -0.23
CA TYR A 236 4.59 5.83 -1.14
C TYR A 236 5.18 7.10 -0.49
N ALA A 237 5.68 7.02 0.76
CA ALA A 237 6.30 8.16 1.41
C ALA A 237 7.49 8.69 0.61
N THR A 238 7.55 10.01 0.46
CA THR A 238 8.66 10.74 -0.18
C THR A 238 9.22 11.78 0.77
N ALA A 239 10.38 12.35 0.45
CA ALA A 239 10.96 13.45 1.23
C ALA A 239 10.08 14.71 1.31
N GLY A 240 9.08 14.84 0.44
CA GLY A 240 8.15 15.98 0.42
C GLY A 240 6.98 15.87 1.40
N VAL A 241 6.79 14.71 2.02
CA VAL A 241 5.70 14.45 2.97
C VAL A 241 6.21 13.81 4.25
N ARG A 242 5.40 13.84 5.30
CA ARG A 242 5.60 13.05 6.50
C ARG A 242 4.27 12.44 6.96
N ALA A 243 4.33 11.25 7.53
CA ALA A 243 3.21 10.64 8.21
C ALA A 243 2.94 11.33 9.54
N VAL A 244 1.67 11.57 9.84
CA VAL A 244 1.26 12.11 11.14
C VAL A 244 1.11 10.94 12.11
N PRO A 245 1.73 10.99 13.30
CA PRO A 245 1.47 10.04 14.37
C PRO A 245 -0.02 10.01 14.73
N LEU A 246 -0.61 8.82 14.90
CA LEU A 246 -2.03 8.67 15.18
C LEU A 246 -2.29 8.07 16.56
N ALA A 247 -3.34 8.56 17.21
CA ALA A 247 -3.94 7.98 18.41
C ALA A 247 -5.35 7.48 18.10
N GLU A 248 -5.76 6.40 18.74
CA GLU A 248 -7.09 5.83 18.54
C GLU A 248 -8.20 6.77 19.02
N LYS A 249 -7.97 7.49 20.12
CA LYS A 249 -8.91 8.43 20.73
C LYS A 249 -8.19 9.54 21.47
N GLU A 250 -8.93 10.56 21.89
CA GLU A 250 -8.40 11.65 22.72
C GLU A 250 -7.80 11.12 24.03
N GLY A 251 -6.65 11.67 24.43
CA GLY A 251 -5.90 11.23 25.61
C GLY A 251 -5.12 9.93 25.44
N ALA A 252 -5.28 9.21 24.33
CA ALA A 252 -4.45 8.05 24.04
C ALA A 252 -3.07 8.45 23.48
N LYS A 253 -2.10 7.55 23.64
CA LYS A 253 -0.76 7.72 23.08
C LYS A 253 -0.81 7.76 21.55
N CYS A 254 -0.02 8.67 20.97
CA CYS A 254 0.20 8.70 19.52
C CYS A 254 1.30 7.72 19.15
N TYR A 255 1.09 7.03 18.03
CA TYR A 255 2.02 6.07 17.46
C TYR A 255 2.42 6.47 16.06
N ASP A 256 3.70 6.35 15.76
CA ASP A 256 4.23 6.56 14.42
C ASP A 256 3.83 5.42 13.48
N ALA A 257 3.74 5.73 12.19
CA ALA A 257 3.50 4.74 11.12
C ALA A 257 4.80 3.97 10.80
N ASP A 258 5.30 3.22 11.77
CA ASP A 258 6.56 2.48 11.69
C ASP A 258 6.34 0.95 11.85
N PRO A 259 7.37 0.12 11.57
CA PRO A 259 7.22 -1.33 11.62
C PRO A 259 6.77 -1.87 12.99
N ASP A 260 7.35 -1.39 14.08
CA ASP A 260 7.08 -1.92 15.42
C ASP A 260 5.64 -1.66 15.86
N HIS A 261 5.16 -0.44 15.60
CA HIS A 261 3.78 -0.06 15.92
C HIS A 261 2.77 -0.71 14.94
N ALA A 262 3.17 -0.96 13.69
CA ALA A 262 2.33 -1.67 12.74
C ALA A 262 2.19 -3.15 13.10
N TYR A 263 3.27 -3.84 13.44
CA TYR A 263 3.25 -5.26 13.81
C TYR A 263 2.51 -5.51 15.14
N SER A 264 2.68 -4.64 16.12
CA SER A 264 1.96 -4.74 17.39
C SER A 264 0.49 -4.34 17.31
N GLY A 265 0.05 -3.73 16.20
CA GLY A 265 -1.30 -3.17 16.08
C GLY A 265 -1.52 -1.89 16.89
N ALA A 266 -0.46 -1.29 17.43
CA ALA A 266 -0.54 -0.03 18.17
C ALA A 266 -0.84 1.16 17.25
N TYR A 267 -0.33 1.14 15.99
CA TYR A 267 -0.72 2.13 14.99
C TYR A 267 -2.13 1.82 14.46
N PRO A 268 -3.11 2.73 14.61
CA PRO A 268 -4.53 2.40 14.39
C PRO A 268 -4.91 1.97 12.97
N LEU A 269 -4.11 2.37 11.96
CA LEU A 269 -4.38 2.09 10.56
C LEU A 269 -3.42 1.07 9.94
N SER A 270 -2.95 0.13 10.77
CA SER A 270 -2.16 -1.01 10.31
C SER A 270 -3.03 -2.03 9.58
N ARG A 271 -2.52 -2.62 8.51
CA ARG A 271 -3.24 -3.63 7.72
C ARG A 271 -2.29 -4.59 7.01
N PHE A 272 -2.78 -5.79 6.71
CA PHE A 272 -2.15 -6.62 5.69
C PHE A 272 -2.48 -6.13 4.29
N LEU A 273 -1.53 -6.30 3.37
CA LEU A 273 -1.76 -6.28 1.94
C LEU A 273 -1.88 -7.73 1.46
N TYR A 274 -2.78 -7.97 0.52
CA TYR A 274 -3.15 -9.32 0.08
C TYR A 274 -2.92 -9.50 -1.41
N VAL A 275 -2.62 -10.75 -1.80
CA VAL A 275 -2.84 -11.25 -3.16
C VAL A 275 -3.85 -12.37 -3.08
N TYR A 276 -5.02 -12.19 -3.66
CA TYR A 276 -6.04 -13.24 -3.77
C TYR A 276 -5.76 -14.12 -4.96
N ILE A 277 -5.99 -15.41 -4.82
CA ILE A 277 -5.83 -16.42 -5.86
C ILE A 277 -7.04 -17.35 -5.91
N ASN A 278 -7.25 -17.96 -7.08
CA ASN A 278 -8.25 -19.01 -7.29
C ASN A 278 -7.59 -20.39 -7.06
N LYS A 279 -7.65 -20.90 -5.83
CA LYS A 279 -7.13 -22.23 -5.44
C LYS A 279 -8.29 -23.17 -5.08
N ALA A 280 -8.59 -24.10 -5.96
CA ALA A 280 -9.61 -25.10 -5.69
C ALA A 280 -9.16 -26.06 -4.58
N PRO A 281 -10.03 -26.42 -3.63
CA PRO A 281 -9.72 -27.40 -2.59
C PRO A 281 -9.26 -28.74 -3.18
N GLY A 282 -8.20 -29.31 -2.62
CA GLY A 282 -7.67 -30.61 -3.05
C GLY A 282 -7.03 -30.65 -4.45
N LYS A 283 -6.99 -29.51 -5.19
CA LYS A 283 -6.31 -29.44 -6.50
C LYS A 283 -5.00 -28.66 -6.38
N ALA A 284 -3.98 -29.09 -7.10
CA ALA A 284 -2.75 -28.32 -7.20
C ALA A 284 -3.01 -26.98 -7.90
N LEU A 285 -2.35 -25.93 -7.45
CA LEU A 285 -2.31 -24.66 -8.15
C LEU A 285 -1.45 -24.82 -9.41
N ASP A 286 -1.76 -24.05 -10.48
CA ASP A 286 -0.89 -24.05 -11.64
C ASP A 286 0.55 -23.68 -11.26
N PRO A 287 1.57 -24.29 -11.91
CA PRO A 287 2.96 -24.12 -11.50
C PRO A 287 3.42 -22.66 -11.51
N LEU A 288 2.98 -21.86 -12.46
CA LEU A 288 3.39 -20.46 -12.60
C LEU A 288 2.88 -19.61 -11.45
N THR A 289 1.59 -19.68 -11.12
CA THR A 289 0.98 -18.97 -9.98
C THR A 289 1.57 -19.46 -8.67
N ARG A 290 1.76 -20.77 -8.51
CA ARG A 290 2.35 -21.34 -7.29
C ARG A 290 3.76 -20.83 -7.04
N GLU A 291 4.62 -20.88 -8.06
CA GLU A 291 6.00 -20.41 -7.94
C GLU A 291 6.08 -18.90 -7.70
N PHE A 292 5.18 -18.10 -8.30
CA PHE A 292 5.11 -16.68 -8.02
C PHE A 292 4.76 -16.39 -6.55
N VAL A 293 3.77 -17.10 -5.98
CA VAL A 293 3.45 -16.97 -4.54
C VAL A 293 4.61 -17.46 -3.67
N LYS A 294 5.30 -18.54 -4.04
CA LYS A 294 6.49 -19.01 -3.31
C LYS A 294 7.62 -17.97 -3.32
N LEU A 295 7.82 -17.27 -4.44
CA LEU A 295 8.78 -16.16 -4.50
C LEU A 295 8.38 -15.03 -3.55
N ILE A 296 7.10 -14.61 -3.56
CA ILE A 296 6.62 -13.56 -2.64
C ILE A 296 6.92 -13.91 -1.18
N MET A 297 6.73 -15.18 -0.79
CA MET A 297 6.91 -15.68 0.58
C MET A 297 8.38 -15.94 0.94
N SER A 298 9.31 -15.83 0.00
CA SER A 298 10.74 -16.07 0.20
C SER A 298 11.47 -14.85 0.72
N LYS A 299 12.74 -15.03 1.09
CA LYS A 299 13.66 -13.97 1.45
C LYS A 299 13.70 -12.88 0.37
N GLU A 300 13.89 -13.26 -0.90
CA GLU A 300 13.99 -12.34 -2.03
C GLU A 300 12.67 -11.57 -2.27
N GLY A 301 11.54 -12.23 -2.09
CA GLY A 301 10.23 -11.58 -2.18
C GLY A 301 10.02 -10.55 -1.07
N GLN A 302 10.44 -10.86 0.15
CA GLN A 302 10.31 -9.96 1.30
C GLN A 302 11.38 -8.83 1.31
N GLU A 303 12.53 -9.03 0.69
CA GLU A 303 13.48 -7.95 0.36
C GLU A 303 12.82 -6.93 -0.59
N GLY A 304 12.01 -7.40 -1.55
CA GLY A 304 11.18 -6.54 -2.41
C GLY A 304 10.18 -5.70 -1.62
N VAL A 305 9.57 -6.25 -0.57
CA VAL A 305 8.65 -5.52 0.33
C VAL A 305 9.36 -4.34 1.00
N ILE A 306 10.53 -4.57 1.56
CA ILE A 306 11.35 -3.51 2.19
C ILE A 306 11.74 -2.45 1.16
N LYS A 307 12.15 -2.87 -0.03
CA LYS A 307 12.56 -1.95 -1.12
C LYS A 307 11.42 -1.03 -1.56
N ASP A 308 10.17 -1.51 -1.53
CA ASP A 308 8.98 -0.72 -1.86
C ASP A 308 8.49 0.13 -0.67
N GLY A 309 9.14 0.06 0.50
CA GLY A 309 8.83 0.86 1.69
C GLY A 309 7.71 0.29 2.56
N TYR A 310 7.25 -0.93 2.30
CA TYR A 310 6.33 -1.67 3.18
C TYR A 310 7.10 -2.54 4.20
N PHE A 311 6.36 -3.19 5.07
CA PHE A 311 6.93 -3.99 6.15
C PHE A 311 6.79 -5.49 5.82
N PRO A 312 7.91 -6.25 5.86
CA PRO A 312 7.90 -7.66 5.51
C PRO A 312 7.12 -8.49 6.53
N ILE A 313 6.55 -9.60 6.08
CA ILE A 313 5.94 -10.59 6.99
C ILE A 313 7.03 -11.46 7.63
N PRO A 314 6.83 -11.91 8.89
CA PRO A 314 7.75 -12.85 9.52
C PRO A 314 7.66 -14.24 8.87
N ALA A 315 8.72 -15.04 9.04
CA ALA A 315 8.81 -16.41 8.49
C ALA A 315 7.66 -17.33 8.93
N SER A 316 7.10 -17.12 10.13
CA SER A 316 5.94 -17.86 10.61
C SER A 316 4.70 -17.64 9.74
N ILE A 317 4.41 -16.36 9.41
CA ILE A 317 3.31 -16.00 8.50
C ILE A 317 3.60 -16.52 7.09
N ALA A 318 4.83 -16.32 6.57
CA ALA A 318 5.20 -16.84 5.25
C ALA A 318 4.96 -18.35 5.12
N LYS A 319 5.28 -19.13 6.16
CA LYS A 319 5.02 -20.57 6.22
C LYS A 319 3.52 -20.90 6.19
N GLU A 320 2.69 -20.16 6.95
CA GLU A 320 1.24 -20.33 6.92
C GLU A 320 0.67 -20.07 5.51
N GLU A 321 1.13 -19.00 4.85
CA GLU A 321 0.66 -18.66 3.50
C GLU A 321 1.11 -19.68 2.46
N LEU A 322 2.33 -20.23 2.57
CA LEU A 322 2.82 -21.29 1.69
C LEU A 322 1.98 -22.57 1.81
N ASN A 323 1.47 -22.91 2.99
CA ASN A 323 0.61 -24.09 3.16
C ASN A 323 -0.71 -23.99 2.38
N LYS A 324 -1.18 -22.77 2.08
CA LYS A 324 -2.41 -22.55 1.30
C LYS A 324 -2.25 -22.86 -0.19
N VAL A 325 -1.02 -22.90 -0.71
CA VAL A 325 -0.71 -23.08 -2.14
C VAL A 325 -0.08 -24.44 -2.47
N GLN A 326 0.12 -25.25 -1.46
CA GLN A 326 0.54 -26.65 -1.62
C GLN A 326 -0.57 -27.57 -2.13
#